data_b6b7d5795614c95b243884ae065ef404
#
_entry.id   b6b7d5795614c95b243884ae065ef404
#
_cell.length_a   1.000
_cell.length_b   1.000
_cell.length_c   1.000
_cell.angle_alpha   90.00
_cell.angle_beta   90.00
_cell.angle_gamma   90.00
#
_symmetry.space_group_name_H-M   'P 1'
#
loop_
_entity.id
_entity.type
_entity.pdbx_description
1 polymer ?
#
loop_
_entity_poly.entity_id
_entity_poly.type
_entity_poly.pdbx_seq_one_letter_code
_entity_poly.pdbx_strand_id
1 'polypeptide(L)'
;MKNAIQTFVAICMALMLLPIEALAQQALGGGSKIVSPEIHENNTVTFRLRAPKAVKVQVMGDCIPKGVADLVENKEGVWEYTTPEALRPELYGYSFLVDGLKMNDPSNVYMIRDVNTITNVFIIGGERADFYKVNDVPHGTVSKVWYDSSSLGMDRRLTIYTPAGYETSGKRYPVFYLL
;
A
#
# COMPACT_ATOMS: atom_id res chain seq x y z
N MET A 1 -59.53 18.76 9.92
CA MET A 1 -58.66 17.64 10.30
C MET A 1 -58.10 16.85 9.10
N LYS A 2 -58.90 16.43 8.12
CA LYS A 2 -58.40 15.66 6.96
C LYS A 2 -57.27 16.37 6.17
N ASN A 3 -57.39 17.67 5.91
CA ASN A 3 -56.39 18.40 5.15
C ASN A 3 -55.04 18.53 5.91
N ALA A 4 -55.06 18.68 7.23
CA ALA A 4 -53.85 18.75 8.04
C ALA A 4 -53.09 17.41 8.05
N ILE A 5 -53.77 16.29 8.04
CA ILE A 5 -53.16 14.95 7.97
C ILE A 5 -52.55 14.72 6.60
N GLN A 6 -53.24 15.14 5.51
CA GLN A 6 -52.70 15.02 4.15
C GLN A 6 -51.47 15.87 3.96
N THR A 7 -51.45 17.11 4.48
CA THR A 7 -50.26 17.99 4.42
C THR A 7 -49.09 17.40 5.21
N PHE A 8 -49.35 16.85 6.40
CA PHE A 8 -48.29 16.20 7.19
C PHE A 8 -47.71 14.97 6.52
N VAL A 9 -48.53 14.12 5.92
CA VAL A 9 -48.06 12.95 5.14
C VAL A 9 -47.22 13.39 3.92
N ALA A 10 -47.65 14.42 3.20
CA ALA A 10 -46.94 14.95 2.06
C ALA A 10 -45.55 15.52 2.44
N ILE A 11 -45.46 16.20 3.58
CA ILE A 11 -44.21 16.72 4.12
C ILE A 11 -43.24 15.56 4.54
N CYS A 12 -43.79 14.55 5.19
CA CYS A 12 -43.01 13.36 5.56
C CYS A 12 -42.47 12.60 4.32
N MET A 13 -43.32 12.45 3.29
CA MET A 13 -42.89 11.86 2.03
C MET A 13 -41.85 12.70 1.31
N ALA A 14 -41.97 14.02 1.31
CA ALA A 14 -40.95 14.92 0.69
C ALA A 14 -39.63 14.88 1.45
N LEU A 15 -39.65 14.74 2.79
CA LEU A 15 -38.43 14.56 3.61
C LEU A 15 -37.74 13.22 3.35
N MET A 16 -38.46 12.16 3.00
CA MET A 16 -37.91 10.87 2.62
C MET A 16 -37.29 10.83 1.20
N LEU A 17 -37.63 11.81 0.36
CA LEU A 17 -37.11 11.95 -0.99
C LEU A 17 -35.88 12.87 -1.09
N LEU A 18 -35.47 13.47 0.02
CA LEU A 18 -34.17 14.15 0.05
C LEU A 18 -33.09 13.09 -0.18
N PRO A 19 -32.20 13.28 -1.17
CA PRO A 19 -31.06 12.40 -1.33
C PRO A 19 -30.26 12.53 -0.02
N ILE A 20 -30.36 11.53 0.83
CA ILE A 20 -29.36 11.32 1.87
C ILE A 20 -28.13 10.94 1.05
N GLU A 21 -27.32 11.93 0.71
CA GLU A 21 -25.97 11.65 0.25
C GLU A 21 -25.36 10.82 1.36
N ALA A 22 -25.30 9.53 1.12
CA ALA A 22 -24.68 8.60 2.03
C ALA A 22 -23.22 9.02 2.12
N LEU A 23 -22.86 9.79 3.15
CA LEU A 23 -21.48 10.04 3.58
C LEU A 23 -20.84 8.72 4.07
N ALA A 24 -21.22 7.62 3.43
CA ALA A 24 -20.65 6.30 3.65
C ALA A 24 -19.29 6.11 2.96
N GLN A 25 -18.81 7.11 2.25
CA GLN A 25 -17.42 7.09 1.82
C GLN A 25 -16.57 7.58 2.98
N GLN A 26 -16.03 6.59 3.67
CA GLN A 26 -15.01 6.79 4.68
C GLN A 26 -14.02 7.87 4.25
N ALA A 27 -14.00 8.92 5.06
CA ALA A 27 -12.85 9.76 5.29
C ALA A 27 -11.97 10.04 4.04
N LEU A 28 -12.55 10.65 3.03
CA LEU A 28 -11.81 11.60 2.23
C LEU A 28 -11.57 12.84 3.11
N GLY A 29 -11.18 12.59 4.35
CA GLY A 29 -10.82 13.62 5.32
C GLY A 29 -9.68 14.42 4.75
N GLY A 30 -9.92 15.71 4.52
CA GLY A 30 -8.96 16.67 3.99
C GLY A 30 -7.79 16.98 4.93
N GLY A 31 -7.11 15.94 5.42
CA GLY A 31 -5.79 16.07 6.00
C GLY A 31 -4.78 16.38 4.90
N SER A 32 -3.78 17.20 5.20
CA SER A 32 -2.64 17.43 4.31
C SER A 32 -2.10 16.08 3.83
N LYS A 33 -2.16 15.84 2.52
CA LYS A 33 -1.73 14.57 1.92
C LYS A 33 -0.21 14.52 1.99
N ILE A 34 0.32 13.75 2.93
CA ILE A 34 1.74 13.47 3.01
C ILE A 34 2.11 12.52 1.87
N VAL A 35 3.11 12.91 1.10
CA VAL A 35 3.71 12.07 0.07
C VAL A 35 4.94 11.40 0.66
N SER A 36 4.90 10.08 0.77
CA SER A 36 6.02 9.26 1.24
C SER A 36 5.93 7.86 0.62
N PRO A 37 7.01 7.33 0.04
CA PRO A 37 8.24 8.04 -0.29
C PRO A 37 8.00 9.01 -1.47
N GLU A 38 8.68 10.14 -1.47
CA GLU A 38 8.74 11.02 -2.63
C GLU A 38 10.06 10.80 -3.36
N ILE A 39 9.96 10.37 -4.61
CA ILE A 39 11.11 10.16 -5.49
C ILE A 39 11.33 11.43 -6.29
N HIS A 40 12.51 12.02 -6.18
CA HIS A 40 12.88 13.23 -6.90
C HIS A 40 13.49 12.90 -8.28
N GLU A 41 13.53 13.90 -9.16
CA GLU A 41 14.09 13.76 -10.52
C GLU A 41 15.55 13.29 -10.53
N ASN A 42 16.30 13.63 -9.51
CA ASN A 42 17.69 13.21 -9.33
C ASN A 42 17.84 11.85 -8.63
N ASN A 43 16.77 11.08 -8.48
CA ASN A 43 16.71 9.80 -7.79
C ASN A 43 17.05 9.85 -6.28
N THR A 44 17.09 11.02 -5.65
CA THR A 44 17.03 11.05 -4.19
C THR A 44 15.62 10.80 -3.73
N VAL A 45 15.44 10.32 -2.49
CA VAL A 45 14.13 9.94 -1.96
C VAL A 45 13.91 10.60 -0.60
N THR A 46 12.76 11.25 -0.46
CA THR A 46 12.33 11.80 0.83
C THR A 46 11.26 10.93 1.45
N PHE A 47 11.51 10.48 2.67
CA PHE A 47 10.56 9.76 3.52
C PHE A 47 9.94 10.74 4.50
N ARG A 48 8.62 10.67 4.68
CA ARG A 48 7.87 11.54 5.60
C ARG A 48 6.89 10.74 6.43
N LEU A 49 6.82 11.09 7.71
CA LEU A 49 5.83 10.51 8.61
C LEU A 49 5.26 11.60 9.53
N ARG A 50 3.93 11.69 9.62
CA ARG A 50 3.27 12.55 10.59
C ARG A 50 3.19 11.81 11.93
N ALA A 51 3.97 12.25 12.89
CA ALA A 51 4.02 11.68 14.23
C ALA A 51 4.30 12.77 15.29
N PRO A 52 3.35 13.72 15.51
CA PRO A 52 3.59 14.92 16.32
C PRO A 52 3.77 14.65 17.82
N LYS A 53 3.59 13.42 18.26
CA LYS A 53 3.78 13.00 19.66
C LYS A 53 4.98 12.06 19.84
N ALA A 54 5.66 11.70 18.75
CA ALA A 54 6.82 10.83 18.82
C ALA A 54 8.03 11.59 19.38
N VAL A 55 8.84 10.92 20.15
CA VAL A 55 10.11 11.44 20.65
C VAL A 55 11.23 11.21 19.65
N LYS A 56 11.14 10.14 18.89
CA LYS A 56 12.13 9.74 17.89
C LYS A 56 11.49 9.01 16.72
N VAL A 57 11.79 9.43 15.51
CA VAL A 57 11.39 8.72 14.29
C VAL A 57 12.63 8.42 13.46
N GLN A 58 12.71 7.17 12.99
CA GLN A 58 13.79 6.70 12.11
C GLN A 58 13.19 5.99 10.90
N VAL A 59 13.90 6.00 9.79
CA VAL A 59 13.66 5.13 8.65
C VAL A 59 14.73 4.06 8.61
N MET A 60 14.33 2.82 8.37
CA MET A 60 15.22 1.69 8.17
C MET A 60 14.94 1.04 6.82
N GLY A 61 15.97 0.59 6.13
CA GLY A 61 15.82 -0.05 4.84
C GLY A 61 17.15 -0.20 4.10
N ASP A 62 17.10 -0.92 3.01
CA ASP A 62 18.26 -1.22 2.15
C ASP A 62 18.73 0.00 1.34
N CYS A 63 17.89 1.01 1.18
CA CYS A 63 18.23 2.32 0.59
C CYS A 63 18.90 3.29 1.56
N ILE A 64 19.02 2.94 2.84
CA ILE A 64 19.53 3.84 3.87
C ILE A 64 21.00 3.51 4.19
N PRO A 65 21.91 4.46 4.09
CA PRO A 65 23.29 4.25 4.52
C PRO A 65 23.32 3.72 5.96
N LYS A 66 24.08 2.65 6.20
CA LYS A 66 24.13 1.94 7.51
C LYS A 66 22.81 1.31 7.95
N GLY A 67 21.79 1.20 7.05
CA GLY A 67 20.54 0.50 7.30
C GLY A 67 19.50 1.29 8.08
N VAL A 68 19.83 2.38 8.76
CA VAL A 68 18.91 3.20 9.55
C VAL A 68 19.37 4.66 9.58
N ALA A 69 18.41 5.59 9.56
CA ALA A 69 18.65 7.04 9.68
C ALA A 69 17.57 7.71 10.54
N ASP A 70 17.97 8.74 11.29
CA ASP A 70 17.04 9.56 12.07
C ASP A 70 16.34 10.56 11.14
N LEU A 71 15.05 10.76 11.35
CA LEU A 71 14.28 11.81 10.72
C LEU A 71 14.34 13.09 11.57
N VAL A 72 14.10 14.22 10.93
CA VAL A 72 14.01 15.53 11.59
C VAL A 72 12.57 16.01 11.56
N GLU A 73 12.05 16.40 12.72
CA GLU A 73 10.70 16.93 12.85
C GLU A 73 10.63 18.38 12.36
N ASN A 74 9.60 18.68 11.58
CA ASN A 74 9.25 20.06 11.23
C ASN A 74 8.20 20.65 12.20
N LYS A 75 7.86 21.93 12.01
CA LYS A 75 6.91 22.66 12.89
C LYS A 75 5.47 22.11 12.84
N GLU A 76 5.15 21.27 11.85
CA GLU A 76 3.83 20.70 11.65
C GLU A 76 3.70 19.28 12.24
N GLY A 77 4.74 18.80 12.91
CA GLY A 77 4.81 17.45 13.46
C GLY A 77 5.00 16.37 12.38
N VAL A 78 5.58 16.74 11.25
CA VAL A 78 6.00 15.84 10.19
C VAL A 78 7.49 15.62 10.29
N TRP A 79 7.87 14.38 10.36
CA TRP A 79 9.26 13.92 10.40
C TRP A 79 9.73 13.62 8.99
N GLU A 80 10.91 14.07 8.62
CA GLU A 80 11.44 13.96 7.26
C GLU A 80 12.89 13.49 7.25
N TYR A 81 13.22 12.66 6.24
CA TYR A 81 14.59 12.28 5.90
C TYR A 81 14.71 12.18 4.39
N THR A 82 15.75 12.77 3.82
CA THR A 82 16.07 12.65 2.40
C THR A 82 17.40 11.90 2.24
N THR A 83 17.45 10.94 1.33
CA THR A 83 18.68 10.22 1.05
C THR A 83 19.77 11.21 0.61
N PRO A 84 21.01 11.10 1.15
CA PRO A 84 22.07 12.06 0.85
C PRO A 84 22.57 11.97 -0.61
N GLU A 85 22.36 10.80 -1.23
CA GLU A 85 22.80 10.50 -2.60
C GLU A 85 21.65 9.93 -3.42
N ALA A 86 21.77 10.03 -4.75
CA ALA A 86 20.89 9.38 -5.70
C ALA A 86 20.92 7.86 -5.54
N LEU A 87 19.77 7.24 -5.51
CA LEU A 87 19.66 5.79 -5.48
C LEU A 87 19.79 5.21 -6.89
N ARG A 88 20.37 4.01 -6.98
CA ARG A 88 20.43 3.28 -8.25
C ARG A 88 19.07 2.74 -8.66
N PRO A 89 18.84 2.45 -9.94
CA PRO A 89 17.63 1.73 -10.37
C PRO A 89 17.51 0.37 -9.68
N GLU A 90 16.54 0.23 -8.78
CA GLU A 90 16.26 -1.01 -8.03
C GLU A 90 14.90 -0.92 -7.32
N LEU A 91 14.42 -2.07 -6.83
CA LEU A 91 13.33 -2.18 -5.86
C LEU A 91 13.91 -2.08 -4.45
N TYR A 92 13.42 -1.12 -3.68
CA TYR A 92 13.87 -0.88 -2.31
C TYR A 92 12.78 -1.14 -1.30
N GLY A 93 13.17 -1.77 -0.18
CA GLY A 93 12.32 -1.99 0.97
C GLY A 93 12.65 -1.06 2.13
N TYR A 94 11.62 -0.60 2.86
CA TYR A 94 11.82 0.24 4.04
C TYR A 94 10.68 0.10 5.05
N SER A 95 10.93 0.59 6.27
CA SER A 95 9.94 0.72 7.34
C SER A 95 10.33 1.90 8.23
N PHE A 96 9.39 2.41 9.00
CA PHE A 96 9.68 3.37 10.05
C PHE A 96 9.90 2.69 11.40
N LEU A 97 10.69 3.35 12.26
CA LEU A 97 10.77 3.09 13.68
C LEU A 97 10.28 4.34 14.41
N VAL A 98 9.19 4.22 15.14
CA VAL A 98 8.61 5.30 15.95
C VAL A 98 8.77 4.91 17.41
N ASP A 99 9.59 5.66 18.14
CA ASP A 99 9.93 5.36 19.53
C ASP A 99 10.35 3.90 19.77
N GLY A 100 11.06 3.31 18.78
CA GLY A 100 11.53 1.93 18.80
C GLY A 100 10.55 0.90 18.23
N LEU A 101 9.31 1.27 17.92
CA LEU A 101 8.33 0.37 17.31
C LEU A 101 8.43 0.40 15.79
N LYS A 102 8.60 -0.77 15.18
CA LYS A 102 8.58 -0.90 13.72
C LYS A 102 7.16 -0.75 13.19
N MET A 103 6.96 0.13 12.21
CA MET A 103 5.69 0.32 11.53
C MET A 103 5.87 0.51 10.03
N ASN A 104 4.81 0.20 9.30
CA ASN A 104 4.73 0.49 7.87
C ASN A 104 4.39 1.96 7.64
N ASP A 105 4.77 2.47 6.46
CA ASP A 105 4.40 3.81 6.01
C ASP A 105 2.91 3.87 5.67
N PRO A 106 2.09 4.65 6.39
CA PRO A 106 0.67 4.76 6.09
C PRO A 106 0.38 5.51 4.78
N SER A 107 1.36 6.22 4.23
CA SER A 107 1.23 6.96 2.97
C SER A 107 1.59 6.14 1.74
N ASN A 108 2.15 4.93 1.94
CA ASN A 108 2.57 4.04 0.85
C ASN A 108 1.76 2.74 0.86
N VAL A 109 0.99 2.51 -0.20
CA VAL A 109 0.19 1.29 -0.36
C VAL A 109 0.98 0.10 -0.93
N TYR A 110 2.18 0.34 -1.46
CA TYR A 110 3.00 -0.72 -2.04
C TYR A 110 3.75 -1.47 -0.94
N MET A 111 3.41 -2.73 -0.77
CA MET A 111 3.96 -3.58 0.28
C MET A 111 4.26 -4.97 -0.25
N ILE A 112 5.35 -5.56 0.23
CA ILE A 112 5.65 -6.98 0.06
C ILE A 112 5.42 -7.67 1.40
N ARG A 113 4.69 -8.78 1.35
CA ARG A 113 4.53 -9.67 2.49
C ARG A 113 5.42 -10.88 2.32
N ASP A 114 6.29 -11.06 3.27
CA ASP A 114 7.10 -12.25 3.47
C ASP A 114 6.45 -13.21 4.47
N VAL A 115 7.16 -14.19 4.99
CA VAL A 115 6.64 -15.22 5.91
C VAL A 115 5.91 -14.59 7.10
N ASN A 116 6.55 -13.67 7.78
CA ASN A 116 6.03 -13.03 9.01
C ASN A 116 6.19 -11.51 9.04
N THR A 117 6.63 -10.90 7.94
CA THR A 117 6.85 -9.46 7.86
C THR A 117 6.08 -8.84 6.71
N ILE A 118 5.76 -7.56 6.87
CA ILE A 118 5.25 -6.70 5.81
C ILE A 118 6.20 -5.51 5.73
N THR A 119 6.70 -5.24 4.52
CA THR A 119 7.65 -4.17 4.26
C THR A 119 7.13 -3.29 3.15
N ASN A 120 7.14 -1.98 3.33
CA ASN A 120 6.84 -1.05 2.25
C ASN A 120 7.96 -1.07 1.21
N VAL A 121 7.58 -0.90 -0.05
CA VAL A 121 8.52 -0.89 -1.17
C VAL A 121 8.28 0.28 -2.10
N PHE A 122 9.33 0.68 -2.81
CA PHE A 122 9.26 1.61 -3.93
C PHE A 122 10.30 1.24 -4.98
N ILE A 123 10.16 1.78 -6.18
CA ILE A 123 11.02 1.46 -7.32
C ILE A 123 11.66 2.74 -7.84
N ILE A 124 12.99 2.77 -7.87
CA ILE A 124 13.73 3.72 -8.68
C ILE A 124 13.84 3.13 -10.08
N GLY A 125 13.21 3.77 -11.06
CA GLY A 125 13.12 3.23 -12.42
C GLY A 125 14.43 3.23 -13.17
N GLY A 126 14.48 2.39 -14.20
CA GLY A 126 15.63 2.20 -15.08
C GLY A 126 16.22 0.80 -15.00
N GLU A 127 16.89 0.35 -16.05
CA GLU A 127 17.58 -0.93 -16.12
C GLU A 127 16.72 -2.13 -15.67
N ARG A 128 17.25 -2.96 -14.78
CA ARG A 128 16.55 -4.12 -14.23
C ARG A 128 15.34 -3.78 -13.38
N ALA A 129 15.33 -2.60 -12.78
CA ALA A 129 14.22 -2.17 -11.94
C ALA A 129 12.90 -2.00 -12.71
N ASP A 130 12.98 -1.76 -14.00
CA ASP A 130 11.79 -1.64 -14.85
C ASP A 130 11.01 -2.96 -15.00
N PHE A 131 11.63 -4.12 -14.71
CA PHE A 131 10.92 -5.39 -14.65
C PHE A 131 9.96 -5.50 -13.46
N TYR A 132 10.14 -4.71 -12.40
CA TYR A 132 9.23 -4.67 -11.26
C TYR A 132 8.02 -3.75 -11.47
N LYS A 133 8.05 -2.93 -12.51
CA LYS A 133 6.95 -2.03 -12.86
C LYS A 133 5.85 -2.78 -13.61
N VAL A 134 4.66 -2.19 -13.63
CA VAL A 134 3.61 -2.62 -14.55
C VAL A 134 4.01 -2.20 -15.96
N ASN A 135 4.27 -3.17 -16.81
CA ASN A 135 4.66 -2.96 -18.20
C ASN A 135 3.46 -3.21 -19.13
N ASP A 136 3.43 -2.59 -20.30
CA ASP A 136 2.40 -2.81 -21.33
C ASP A 136 2.68 -4.11 -22.11
N VAL A 137 2.43 -5.22 -21.44
CA VAL A 137 2.59 -6.58 -21.95
C VAL A 137 1.39 -7.43 -21.52
N PRO A 138 1.09 -8.54 -22.23
CA PRO A 138 0.05 -9.46 -21.76
C PRO A 138 0.39 -10.00 -20.37
N HIS A 139 -0.52 -9.77 -19.42
CA HIS A 139 -0.34 -10.20 -18.04
C HIS A 139 -0.93 -11.57 -17.78
N GLY A 140 -0.29 -12.33 -16.90
CA GLY A 140 -0.81 -13.58 -16.37
C GLY A 140 -1.77 -13.38 -15.21
N THR A 141 -2.19 -14.48 -14.63
CA THR A 141 -3.11 -14.48 -13.47
C THR A 141 -2.39 -14.94 -12.21
N VAL A 142 -2.64 -14.26 -11.10
CA VAL A 142 -2.20 -14.68 -9.76
C VAL A 142 -3.42 -15.16 -8.98
N SER A 143 -3.46 -16.44 -8.69
CA SER A 143 -4.53 -17.09 -7.92
C SER A 143 -4.05 -17.45 -6.51
N LYS A 144 -4.93 -17.30 -5.53
CA LYS A 144 -4.72 -17.76 -4.15
C LYS A 144 -5.68 -18.90 -3.88
N VAL A 145 -5.14 -20.09 -3.72
CA VAL A 145 -5.91 -21.33 -3.55
C VAL A 145 -5.68 -21.89 -2.16
N TRP A 146 -6.78 -22.24 -1.49
CA TRP A 146 -6.72 -22.97 -0.24
C TRP A 146 -6.75 -24.47 -0.53
N TYR A 147 -5.98 -25.23 0.19
CA TYR A 147 -5.97 -26.69 0.11
C TYR A 147 -5.76 -27.31 1.50
N ASP A 148 -6.35 -28.46 1.71
CA ASP A 148 -6.08 -29.27 2.89
C ASP A 148 -4.70 -29.92 2.76
N SER A 149 -3.84 -29.65 3.73
CA SER A 149 -2.51 -30.26 3.81
C SER A 149 -2.55 -31.43 4.78
N SER A 150 -2.79 -32.63 4.27
CA SER A 150 -2.85 -33.85 5.08
C SER A 150 -1.56 -34.10 5.88
N SER A 151 -0.39 -33.71 5.33
CA SER A 151 0.90 -33.84 6.01
C SER A 151 1.06 -32.90 7.21
N LEU A 152 0.39 -31.77 7.22
CA LEU A 152 0.45 -30.77 8.30
C LEU A 152 -0.81 -30.75 9.16
N GLY A 153 -1.87 -31.47 8.75
CA GLY A 153 -3.15 -31.52 9.45
C GLY A 153 -3.84 -30.16 9.54
N MET A 154 -3.68 -29.31 8.52
CA MET A 154 -4.27 -27.97 8.49
C MET A 154 -4.42 -27.43 7.07
N ASP A 155 -5.37 -26.52 6.89
CA ASP A 155 -5.53 -25.79 5.64
C ASP A 155 -4.33 -24.87 5.37
N ARG A 156 -3.84 -24.92 4.14
CA ARG A 156 -2.74 -24.07 3.67
C ARG A 156 -3.19 -23.28 2.45
N ARG A 157 -2.50 -22.16 2.22
CA ARG A 157 -2.73 -21.30 1.05
C ARG A 157 -1.55 -21.38 0.11
N LEU A 158 -1.86 -21.59 -1.17
CA LEU A 158 -0.91 -21.57 -2.27
C LEU A 158 -1.17 -20.36 -3.15
N THR A 159 -0.11 -19.69 -3.59
CA THR A 159 -0.18 -18.65 -4.62
C THR A 159 0.32 -19.25 -5.93
N ILE A 160 -0.49 -19.18 -6.97
CA ILE A 160 -0.20 -19.74 -8.28
C ILE A 160 -0.17 -18.60 -9.29
N TYR A 161 0.92 -18.48 -10.05
CA TYR A 161 0.98 -17.65 -11.23
C TYR A 161 0.79 -18.51 -12.48
N THR A 162 -0.15 -18.13 -13.34
CA THR A 162 -0.32 -18.70 -14.67
C THR A 162 0.01 -17.63 -15.72
N PRO A 163 0.80 -17.96 -16.77
CA PRO A 163 1.16 -16.97 -17.79
C PRO A 163 -0.05 -16.53 -18.61
N ALA A 164 0.09 -15.40 -19.30
CA ALA A 164 -0.96 -14.87 -20.17
C ALA A 164 -1.45 -15.92 -21.19
N GLY A 165 -2.78 -16.07 -21.30
CA GLY A 165 -3.41 -17.05 -22.20
C GLY A 165 -3.32 -18.50 -21.73
N TYR A 166 -2.93 -18.77 -20.50
CA TYR A 166 -2.81 -20.13 -19.94
C TYR A 166 -4.11 -20.91 -20.10
N GLU A 167 -5.24 -20.33 -19.71
CA GLU A 167 -6.56 -20.98 -19.68
C GLU A 167 -7.09 -21.36 -21.08
N THR A 168 -6.60 -20.69 -22.12
CA THR A 168 -7.07 -20.88 -23.50
C THR A 168 -6.06 -21.57 -24.40
N SER A 169 -4.81 -21.68 -23.98
CA SER A 169 -3.71 -22.17 -24.83
C SER A 169 -3.73 -23.68 -25.08
N GLY A 170 -4.32 -24.46 -24.20
CA GLY A 170 -4.24 -25.93 -24.20
C GLY A 170 -2.81 -26.50 -24.02
N LYS A 171 -1.82 -25.63 -23.79
CA LYS A 171 -0.41 -26.01 -23.63
C LYS A 171 -0.14 -26.54 -22.22
N ARG A 172 0.83 -27.44 -22.12
CA ARG A 172 1.40 -27.87 -20.86
C ARG A 172 2.63 -26.99 -20.56
N TYR A 173 2.72 -26.49 -19.32
CA TYR A 173 3.82 -25.66 -18.86
C TYR A 173 4.61 -26.39 -17.77
N PRO A 174 5.94 -26.21 -17.72
CA PRO A 174 6.70 -26.66 -16.57
C PRO A 174 6.26 -25.91 -15.31
N VAL A 175 6.34 -26.57 -14.16
CA VAL A 175 6.00 -25.97 -12.87
C VAL A 175 7.27 -25.60 -12.14
N PHE A 176 7.35 -24.35 -11.70
CA PHE A 176 8.38 -23.84 -10.82
C PHE A 176 7.82 -23.67 -9.40
N TYR A 177 8.44 -24.34 -8.44
CA TYR A 177 8.08 -24.21 -7.02
C TYR A 177 9.04 -23.23 -6.34
N LEU A 178 8.48 -22.17 -5.76
CA LEU A 178 9.18 -21.21 -4.96
C LEU A 178 8.76 -21.40 -3.49
N LEU A 179 9.70 -21.74 -2.62
CA LEU A 179 9.51 -22.01 -1.19
C LEU A 179 10.00 -20.84 -0.35
#